data_2ed043c6a6da4d3eb9d339d25f5723c8
#
_entry.id   2ed043c6a6da4d3eb9d339d25f5723c8
#
_cell.length_a   1.000
_cell.length_b   1.000
_cell.length_c   1.000
_cell.angle_alpha   90.00
_cell.angle_beta   90.00
_cell.angle_gamma   90.00
#
_symmetry.space_group_name_H-M   'P 1'
#
loop_
_entity.id
_entity.type
_entity.pdbx_description
1 polymer ?
#
loop_
_entity_poly.entity_id
_entity_poly.type
_entity_poly.pdbx_seq_one_letter_code
_entity_poly.pdbx_strand_id
1 'polypeptide(L)'
;VLDGHEHTVIADSTVYDNAGKAVLLTSTGSEFRNVGVLTLSTSGQFSSRLIQIDEECPVDENVQAYVEQVKEETMAQGERIIGTSDVTMIVRDENGVRITRTSETPIGNFCTDALRQVLGADIAFVNGGAIRSDIQQGEVSYNTLLRVFPYNNTICTATMTGQQIMDALEVSVCLYPNENGGFLQVSGLKFKADPSVPTSVVIGEDGLFSHVAGSRRVSDVQALDNASGQYAP
;
A
#
# COMPACT_ATOMS: atom_id res chain seq x y z
N VAL A 1 -2.56 9.60 -22.43
CA VAL A 1 -2.87 9.24 -21.03
C VAL A 1 -1.76 9.75 -20.15
N LEU A 2 -2.09 10.51 -19.10
CA LEU A 2 -1.18 10.85 -18.01
C LEU A 2 -1.47 9.87 -16.88
N ASP A 3 -0.49 9.06 -16.55
CA ASP A 3 -0.59 8.03 -15.51
C ASP A 3 0.20 8.42 -14.26
N GLY A 4 -0.03 7.71 -13.15
CA GLY A 4 0.60 8.05 -11.87
C GLY A 4 0.67 6.87 -10.92
N HIS A 5 -0.27 6.65 -10.09
CA HIS A 5 -0.48 5.71 -8.98
C HIS A 5 0.60 4.61 -8.76
N GLU A 6 1.05 3.92 -9.80
CA GLU A 6 2.04 2.83 -9.74
C GLU A 6 3.49 3.31 -9.52
N HIS A 7 3.73 4.62 -9.55
CA HIS A 7 5.06 5.23 -9.40
C HIS A 7 6.07 4.81 -10.50
N THR A 8 5.59 4.27 -11.60
CA THR A 8 6.44 3.88 -12.74
C THR A 8 6.87 5.12 -13.52
N VAL A 9 8.11 5.15 -13.95
CA VAL A 9 8.64 6.21 -14.83
C VAL A 9 8.44 5.79 -16.27
N ILE A 10 7.61 6.52 -17.02
CA ILE A 10 7.31 6.30 -18.44
C ILE A 10 7.46 7.64 -19.16
N ALA A 11 8.57 7.84 -19.87
CA ALA A 11 8.83 9.09 -20.56
C ALA A 11 7.90 9.25 -21.78
N ASP A 12 7.81 8.21 -22.60
CA ASP A 12 7.05 8.15 -23.85
C ASP A 12 6.79 6.70 -24.19
N SER A 13 5.53 6.29 -24.19
CA SER A 13 5.12 4.94 -24.59
C SER A 13 3.83 5.01 -25.40
N THR A 14 3.71 4.13 -26.38
CA THR A 14 2.50 4.00 -27.18
C THR A 14 1.72 2.78 -26.75
N VAL A 15 0.49 2.98 -26.35
CA VAL A 15 -0.50 1.92 -26.10
C VAL A 15 -1.61 2.03 -27.14
N TYR A 16 -2.43 1.00 -27.24
CA TYR A 16 -3.54 1.00 -28.21
C TYR A 16 -4.87 0.87 -27.46
N ASP A 17 -5.84 1.67 -27.85
CA ASP A 17 -7.20 1.56 -27.35
C ASP A 17 -7.94 0.35 -27.95
N ASN A 18 -9.18 0.10 -27.49
CA ASN A 18 -9.98 -1.02 -27.95
C ASN A 18 -10.36 -0.95 -29.46
N ALA A 19 -10.21 0.23 -30.08
CA ALA A 19 -10.39 0.43 -31.53
C ALA A 19 -9.07 0.31 -32.32
N GLY A 20 -7.97 -0.03 -31.65
CA GLY A 20 -6.64 -0.14 -32.26
C GLY A 20 -5.96 1.20 -32.53
N LYS A 21 -6.46 2.31 -32.00
CA LYS A 21 -5.88 3.63 -32.16
C LYS A 21 -4.73 3.83 -31.18
N ALA A 22 -3.59 4.34 -31.69
CA ALA A 22 -2.43 4.64 -30.88
C ALA A 22 -2.72 5.78 -29.87
N VAL A 23 -2.34 5.59 -28.63
CA VAL A 23 -2.50 6.53 -27.51
C VAL A 23 -1.16 6.69 -26.81
N LEU A 24 -0.72 7.95 -26.63
CA LEU A 24 0.47 8.27 -25.85
C LEU A 24 0.19 8.00 -24.36
N LEU A 25 1.10 7.27 -23.70
CA LEU A 25 1.13 7.03 -22.25
C LEU A 25 2.41 7.62 -21.67
N THR A 26 2.28 8.42 -20.61
CA THR A 26 3.41 8.98 -19.87
C THR A 26 3.12 9.03 -18.38
N SER A 27 4.16 8.83 -17.55
CA SER A 27 4.11 8.91 -16.09
C SER A 27 5.44 9.42 -15.54
N THR A 28 5.40 10.32 -14.58
CA THR A 28 6.59 10.97 -14.01
C THR A 28 7.25 10.19 -12.88
N GLY A 29 6.69 9.06 -12.47
CA GLY A 29 7.13 8.32 -11.28
C GLY A 29 6.58 8.93 -9.99
N SER A 30 7.43 9.08 -8.98
CA SER A 30 7.05 9.58 -7.65
C SER A 30 8.08 10.56 -7.09
N GLU A 31 7.75 11.18 -5.95
CA GLU A 31 8.67 12.01 -5.15
C GLU A 31 9.23 13.22 -5.90
N PHE A 32 8.51 13.72 -6.91
CA PHE A 32 8.93 14.85 -7.74
C PHE A 32 10.31 14.69 -8.40
N ARG A 33 10.77 13.46 -8.61
CA ARG A 33 12.07 13.19 -9.26
C ARG A 33 12.10 13.57 -10.74
N ASN A 34 10.92 13.72 -11.35
CA ASN A 34 10.79 14.13 -12.75
C ASN A 34 9.64 15.12 -12.93
N VAL A 35 9.83 16.06 -13.85
CA VAL A 35 8.77 16.89 -14.40
C VAL A 35 8.44 16.40 -15.81
N GLY A 36 7.17 16.08 -16.08
CA GLY A 36 6.68 15.70 -17.40
C GLY A 36 6.35 16.92 -18.24
N VAL A 37 6.85 16.97 -19.45
CA VAL A 37 6.49 18.00 -20.46
C VAL A 37 5.72 17.32 -21.57
N LEU A 38 4.41 17.61 -21.66
CA LEU A 38 3.56 17.17 -22.75
C LEU A 38 3.44 18.27 -23.78
N THR A 39 3.73 17.97 -25.03
CA THR A 39 3.63 18.90 -26.14
C THR A 39 2.54 18.44 -27.11
N LEU A 40 1.66 19.36 -27.50
CA LEU A 40 0.70 19.18 -28.58
C LEU A 40 1.14 20.06 -29.77
N SER A 41 1.44 19.39 -30.89
CA SER A 41 1.77 20.11 -32.14
C SER A 41 0.54 20.74 -32.78
N THR A 42 0.75 21.69 -33.66
CA THR A 42 -0.33 22.30 -34.48
C THR A 42 -0.99 21.28 -35.43
N SER A 43 -0.32 20.15 -35.70
CA SER A 43 -0.88 19.04 -36.49
C SER A 43 -1.69 18.07 -35.62
N GLY A 44 -1.84 18.33 -34.31
CA GLY A 44 -2.61 17.47 -33.38
C GLY A 44 -1.84 16.25 -32.83
N GLN A 45 -0.51 16.21 -33.01
CA GLN A 45 0.32 15.13 -32.47
C GLN A 45 0.79 15.46 -31.07
N PHE A 46 0.71 14.45 -30.16
CA PHE A 46 1.27 14.52 -28.83
C PHE A 46 2.68 13.94 -28.78
N SER A 47 3.54 14.56 -28.01
CA SER A 47 4.82 14.02 -27.60
C SER A 47 5.07 14.30 -26.14
N SER A 48 5.85 13.47 -25.48
CA SER A 48 6.19 13.62 -24.06
C SER A 48 7.70 13.50 -23.85
N ARG A 49 8.20 14.19 -22.84
CA ARG A 49 9.55 14.00 -22.32
C ARG A 49 9.55 14.25 -20.83
N LEU A 50 10.48 13.62 -20.12
CA LEU A 50 10.73 13.87 -18.71
C LEU A 50 11.97 14.74 -18.55
N ILE A 51 11.90 15.66 -17.59
CA ILE A 51 13.04 16.43 -17.10
C ILE A 51 13.32 15.90 -15.71
N GLN A 52 14.49 15.31 -15.50
CA GLN A 52 14.92 14.86 -14.19
C GLN A 52 15.17 16.09 -13.31
N ILE A 53 14.73 16.04 -12.07
CA ILE A 53 15.02 17.04 -11.04
C ILE A 53 16.22 16.54 -10.23
N ASP A 54 17.29 17.30 -10.23
CA ASP A 54 18.55 17.01 -9.55
C ASP A 54 19.10 18.28 -8.88
N GLU A 55 20.32 18.19 -8.35
CA GLU A 55 21.00 19.27 -7.64
C GLU A 55 21.38 20.45 -8.52
N GLU A 56 21.37 20.30 -9.87
CA GLU A 56 21.67 21.36 -10.81
C GLU A 56 20.41 22.22 -11.13
N CYS A 57 19.22 21.77 -10.73
CA CYS A 57 18.00 22.52 -10.95
C CYS A 57 17.98 23.81 -10.12
N PRO A 58 17.63 24.96 -10.72
CA PRO A 58 17.57 26.21 -9.98
C PRO A 58 16.49 26.17 -8.91
N VAL A 59 16.82 26.67 -7.72
CA VAL A 59 15.92 26.76 -6.58
C VAL A 59 15.22 28.12 -6.60
N ASP A 60 13.90 28.13 -6.44
CA ASP A 60 13.15 29.35 -6.14
C ASP A 60 13.26 29.65 -4.64
N GLU A 61 13.91 30.76 -4.29
CA GLU A 61 14.20 31.14 -2.90
C GLU A 61 12.93 31.35 -2.06
N ASN A 62 11.83 31.81 -2.66
CA ASN A 62 10.58 32.02 -1.93
C ASN A 62 9.90 30.67 -1.61
N VAL A 63 9.92 29.73 -2.58
CA VAL A 63 9.42 28.37 -2.35
C VAL A 63 10.26 27.66 -1.32
N GLN A 64 11.60 27.80 -1.38
CA GLN A 64 12.51 27.22 -0.42
C GLN A 64 12.24 27.73 1.01
N ALA A 65 12.11 29.06 1.16
CA ALA A 65 11.81 29.68 2.46
C ALA A 65 10.46 29.17 3.03
N TYR A 66 9.45 29.04 2.19
CA TYR A 66 8.17 28.49 2.61
C TYR A 66 8.27 27.00 3.02
N VAL A 67 9.03 26.20 2.27
CA VAL A 67 9.28 24.79 2.62
C VAL A 67 10.02 24.68 3.96
N GLU A 68 11.04 25.53 4.21
CA GLU A 68 11.75 25.54 5.49
C GLU A 68 10.81 25.90 6.66
N GLN A 69 9.96 26.92 6.49
CA GLN A 69 8.97 27.28 7.51
C GLN A 69 8.04 26.10 7.83
N VAL A 70 7.46 25.44 6.80
CA VAL A 70 6.57 24.29 6.99
C VAL A 70 7.31 23.13 7.66
N LYS A 71 8.57 22.88 7.31
CA LYS A 71 9.40 21.87 7.98
C LYS A 71 9.57 22.19 9.47
N GLU A 72 9.96 23.40 9.83
CA GLU A 72 10.14 23.80 11.24
C GLU A 72 8.86 23.61 12.06
N GLU A 73 7.71 24.05 11.53
CA GLU A 73 6.40 23.89 12.17
C GLU A 73 6.01 22.42 12.37
N THR A 74 6.33 21.57 11.39
CA THR A 74 5.97 20.14 11.40
C THR A 74 6.95 19.31 12.24
N MET A 75 8.24 19.60 12.16
CA MET A 75 9.29 18.85 12.87
C MET A 75 9.18 18.99 14.38
N ALA A 76 8.81 20.18 14.89
CA ALA A 76 8.64 20.39 16.33
C ALA A 76 7.65 19.42 17.00
N GLN A 77 6.61 18.98 16.27
CA GLN A 77 5.66 17.97 16.75
C GLN A 77 6.09 16.54 16.43
N GLY A 78 6.75 16.36 15.30
CA GLY A 78 7.07 15.05 14.74
C GLY A 78 8.30 14.37 15.34
N GLU A 79 9.24 15.12 15.88
CA GLU A 79 10.48 14.58 16.48
C GLU A 79 10.27 14.01 17.89
N ARG A 80 9.08 14.19 18.46
CA ARG A 80 8.78 13.62 19.79
C ARG A 80 8.94 12.11 19.73
N ILE A 81 9.84 11.58 20.56
CA ILE A 81 10.00 10.15 20.76
C ILE A 81 8.76 9.60 21.49
N ILE A 82 8.15 8.59 20.93
CA ILE A 82 6.91 7.97 21.41
C ILE A 82 7.11 6.52 21.85
N GLY A 83 8.27 5.93 21.59
CA GLY A 83 8.63 4.59 21.99
C GLY A 83 9.99 4.16 21.46
N THR A 84 10.28 2.89 21.64
CA THR A 84 11.49 2.24 21.10
C THR A 84 11.11 0.92 20.44
N SER A 85 11.85 0.51 19.42
CA SER A 85 11.74 -0.80 18.80
C SER A 85 13.03 -1.59 19.03
N ASP A 86 12.90 -2.81 19.50
CA ASP A 86 14.06 -3.71 19.69
C ASP A 86 14.53 -4.34 18.38
N VAL A 87 13.76 -4.21 17.30
CA VAL A 87 14.04 -4.80 15.99
C VAL A 87 13.72 -3.81 14.87
N THR A 88 14.40 -3.97 13.73
CA THR A 88 13.98 -3.31 12.49
C THR A 88 12.82 -4.09 11.86
N MET A 89 11.73 -3.40 11.57
CA MET A 89 10.55 -3.93 10.88
C MET A 89 10.48 -3.34 9.47
N ILE A 90 10.65 -4.17 8.46
CA ILE A 90 10.78 -3.75 7.06
C ILE A 90 9.48 -3.95 6.27
N VAL A 91 9.25 -3.09 5.27
CA VAL A 91 8.16 -3.20 4.29
C VAL A 91 8.62 -3.79 2.95
N ARG A 92 9.93 -3.77 2.68
CA ARG A 92 10.55 -4.32 1.47
C ARG A 92 11.71 -5.23 1.83
N ASP A 93 11.90 -6.26 1.03
CA ASP A 93 13.10 -7.10 1.08
C ASP A 93 14.31 -6.43 0.38
N GLU A 94 15.44 -7.13 0.37
CA GLU A 94 16.69 -6.69 -0.27
C GLU A 94 16.58 -6.54 -1.80
N ASN A 95 15.57 -7.17 -2.42
CA ASN A 95 15.29 -7.08 -3.86
C ASN A 95 14.30 -5.96 -4.19
N GLY A 96 13.82 -5.23 -3.18
CA GLY A 96 12.85 -4.15 -3.34
C GLY A 96 11.39 -4.60 -3.41
N VAL A 97 11.11 -5.91 -3.26
CA VAL A 97 9.75 -6.46 -3.22
C VAL A 97 9.04 -5.99 -1.95
N ARG A 98 7.84 -5.47 -2.11
CA ARG A 98 7.00 -5.02 -0.99
C ARG A 98 6.39 -6.21 -0.26
N ILE A 99 7.15 -6.78 0.69
CA ILE A 99 6.77 -8.01 1.40
C ILE A 99 5.46 -7.88 2.19
N THR A 100 5.08 -6.67 2.63
CA THR A 100 3.77 -6.42 3.23
C THR A 100 2.60 -6.70 2.29
N ARG A 101 2.87 -6.83 0.98
CA ARG A 101 1.86 -7.08 -0.07
C ARG A 101 1.84 -8.54 -0.55
N THR A 102 2.69 -9.39 0.01
CA THR A 102 2.82 -10.79 -0.41
C THR A 102 2.87 -11.77 0.75
N SER A 103 3.16 -11.30 1.96
CA SER A 103 3.37 -12.19 3.10
C SER A 103 3.05 -11.50 4.43
N GLU A 104 2.87 -12.30 5.47
CA GLU A 104 2.87 -11.84 6.85
C GLU A 104 4.22 -11.18 7.19
N THR A 105 4.18 -10.06 7.90
CA THR A 105 5.38 -9.30 8.25
C THR A 105 5.32 -8.80 9.70
N PRO A 106 6.50 -8.63 10.37
CA PRO A 106 6.54 -8.07 11.73
C PRO A 106 5.86 -6.70 11.83
N ILE A 107 6.05 -5.83 10.83
CA ILE A 107 5.39 -4.51 10.81
C ILE A 107 3.88 -4.64 10.60
N GLY A 108 3.44 -5.60 9.80
CA GLY A 108 2.02 -5.90 9.60
C GLY A 108 1.36 -6.37 10.89
N ASN A 109 2.00 -7.33 11.58
CA ASN A 109 1.55 -7.85 12.87
C ASN A 109 1.50 -6.72 13.91
N PHE A 110 2.56 -5.93 14.04
CA PHE A 110 2.58 -4.78 14.95
C PHE A 110 1.41 -3.82 14.72
N CYS A 111 1.17 -3.44 13.47
CA CYS A 111 0.09 -2.51 13.13
C CYS A 111 -1.30 -3.10 13.42
N THR A 112 -1.53 -4.36 13.05
CA THR A 112 -2.83 -5.00 13.25
C THR A 112 -3.09 -5.36 14.71
N ASP A 113 -2.06 -5.80 15.46
CA ASP A 113 -2.17 -6.04 16.90
C ASP A 113 -2.51 -4.77 17.66
N ALA A 114 -1.85 -3.65 17.33
CA ALA A 114 -2.14 -2.35 17.91
C ALA A 114 -3.59 -1.93 17.69
N LEU A 115 -4.10 -2.07 16.45
CA LEU A 115 -5.50 -1.77 16.13
C LEU A 115 -6.46 -2.68 16.88
N ARG A 116 -6.22 -3.98 16.86
CA ARG A 116 -7.07 -4.95 17.55
C ARG A 116 -7.15 -4.67 19.05
N GLN A 117 -6.01 -4.37 19.66
CA GLN A 117 -5.94 -4.07 21.09
C GLN A 117 -6.63 -2.75 21.47
N VAL A 118 -6.36 -1.67 20.73
CA VAL A 118 -6.93 -0.34 21.02
C VAL A 118 -8.45 -0.31 20.83
N LEU A 119 -8.96 -1.05 19.85
CA LEU A 119 -10.39 -1.08 19.54
C LEU A 119 -11.13 -2.17 20.33
N GLY A 120 -10.44 -3.08 21.02
CA GLY A 120 -11.05 -4.25 21.67
C GLY A 120 -11.76 -5.17 20.67
N ALA A 121 -11.26 -5.23 19.43
CA ALA A 121 -11.84 -6.06 18.38
C ALA A 121 -11.33 -7.50 18.48
N ASP A 122 -12.11 -8.46 17.97
CA ASP A 122 -11.68 -9.85 17.88
C ASP A 122 -10.63 -10.04 16.80
N ILE A 123 -10.77 -9.31 15.69
CA ILE A 123 -9.95 -9.40 14.50
C ILE A 123 -9.63 -7.98 14.01
N ALA A 124 -8.41 -7.79 13.51
CA ALA A 124 -8.05 -6.56 12.81
C ALA A 124 -7.41 -6.86 11.46
N PHE A 125 -7.69 -6.01 10.48
CA PHE A 125 -7.11 -6.02 9.13
C PHE A 125 -6.44 -4.70 8.82
N VAL A 126 -5.26 -4.76 8.19
CA VAL A 126 -4.62 -3.63 7.52
C VAL A 126 -4.16 -4.10 6.15
N ASN A 127 -4.57 -3.43 5.09
CA ASN A 127 -4.05 -3.77 3.77
C ASN A 127 -2.57 -3.40 3.65
N GLY A 128 -1.76 -4.29 3.11
CA GLY A 128 -0.31 -4.12 2.99
C GLY A 128 0.11 -2.87 2.20
N GLY A 129 -0.77 -2.40 1.30
CA GLY A 129 -0.59 -1.14 0.59
C GLY A 129 -0.65 0.11 1.46
N ALA A 130 -1.26 0.06 2.63
CA ALA A 130 -1.34 1.19 3.57
C ALA A 130 -0.06 1.37 4.39
N ILE A 131 0.75 0.31 4.56
CA ILE A 131 1.99 0.32 5.33
C ILE A 131 3.13 0.75 4.40
N ARG A 132 3.68 1.95 4.59
CA ARG A 132 4.50 2.63 3.57
C ARG A 132 5.99 2.75 3.89
N SER A 133 6.40 2.64 5.14
CA SER A 133 7.77 2.85 5.59
C SER A 133 8.17 1.85 6.67
N ASP A 134 9.46 1.57 6.76
CA ASP A 134 10.05 0.75 7.80
C ASP A 134 9.99 1.46 9.16
N ILE A 135 10.05 0.66 10.24
CA ILE A 135 10.40 1.12 11.58
C ILE A 135 11.78 0.57 11.89
N GLN A 136 12.76 1.44 12.10
CA GLN A 136 14.12 1.04 12.45
C GLN A 136 14.22 0.65 13.92
N GLN A 137 15.16 -0.24 14.24
CA GLN A 137 15.55 -0.51 15.62
C GLN A 137 16.05 0.78 16.29
N GLY A 138 15.65 0.99 17.54
CA GLY A 138 16.00 2.17 18.33
C GLY A 138 14.81 3.06 18.64
N GLU A 139 15.04 4.37 18.77
CA GLU A 139 14.00 5.34 19.08
C GLU A 139 13.00 5.49 17.93
N VAL A 140 11.72 5.52 18.28
CA VAL A 140 10.62 5.70 17.34
C VAL A 140 9.96 7.05 17.62
N SER A 141 10.04 7.94 16.64
CA SER A 141 9.39 9.25 16.72
C SER A 141 7.97 9.22 16.17
N TYR A 142 7.18 10.26 16.47
CA TYR A 142 5.86 10.42 15.87
C TYR A 142 5.95 10.51 14.33
N ASN A 143 6.96 11.18 13.78
CA ASN A 143 7.25 11.22 12.34
C ASN A 143 7.48 9.83 11.73
N THR A 144 8.08 8.90 12.47
CA THR A 144 8.23 7.52 12.01
C THR A 144 6.87 6.89 11.72
N LEU A 145 5.89 7.06 12.63
CA LEU A 145 4.54 6.52 12.41
C LEU A 145 3.79 7.24 11.29
N LEU A 146 3.98 8.56 11.13
CA LEU A 146 3.38 9.29 10.01
C LEU A 146 3.91 8.81 8.65
N ARG A 147 5.16 8.33 8.59
CA ARG A 147 5.71 7.71 7.36
C ARG A 147 5.16 6.30 7.14
N VAL A 148 4.91 5.55 8.21
CA VAL A 148 4.28 4.22 8.11
C VAL A 148 2.87 4.34 7.57
N PHE A 149 2.09 5.30 8.08
CA PHE A 149 0.72 5.60 7.66
C PHE A 149 0.57 7.06 7.20
N PRO A 150 1.05 7.41 5.99
CA PRO A 150 1.04 8.80 5.52
C PRO A 150 -0.35 9.29 5.08
N TYR A 151 -1.31 8.36 4.99
CA TYR A 151 -2.68 8.68 4.61
C TYR A 151 -3.54 8.88 5.86
N ASN A 152 -4.38 9.89 5.86
CA ASN A 152 -5.31 10.15 6.96
C ASN A 152 -6.54 9.22 6.88
N ASN A 153 -6.29 7.91 6.93
CA ASN A 153 -7.34 6.90 6.84
C ASN A 153 -8.15 6.84 8.14
N THR A 154 -9.46 6.75 7.99
CA THR A 154 -10.37 6.51 9.11
C THR A 154 -10.39 5.02 9.45
N ILE A 155 -10.33 4.69 10.74
CA ILE A 155 -10.51 3.33 11.24
C ILE A 155 -12.01 3.06 11.33
N CYS A 156 -12.45 1.91 10.81
CA CYS A 156 -13.83 1.46 10.87
C CYS A 156 -13.91 0.13 11.62
N THR A 157 -15.01 -0.08 12.36
CA THR A 157 -15.35 -1.37 12.96
C THR A 157 -16.64 -1.90 12.32
N ALA A 158 -16.71 -3.21 12.11
CA ALA A 158 -17.89 -3.86 11.57
C ALA A 158 -18.08 -5.24 12.21
N THR A 159 -19.32 -5.68 12.32
CA THR A 159 -19.63 -7.08 12.64
C THR A 159 -19.67 -7.87 11.33
N MET A 160 -18.87 -8.93 11.26
CA MET A 160 -18.74 -9.76 10.05
C MET A 160 -19.07 -11.22 10.37
N THR A 161 -19.64 -11.92 9.40
CA THR A 161 -19.78 -13.37 9.45
C THR A 161 -18.46 -14.05 9.07
N GLY A 162 -18.29 -15.32 9.47
CA GLY A 162 -17.11 -16.10 9.04
C GLY A 162 -16.99 -16.19 7.51
N GLN A 163 -18.13 -16.24 6.79
CA GLN A 163 -18.12 -16.24 5.32
C GLN A 163 -17.54 -14.94 4.74
N GLN A 164 -17.92 -13.79 5.30
CA GLN A 164 -17.40 -12.49 4.86
C GLN A 164 -15.90 -12.36 5.15
N ILE A 165 -15.43 -12.91 6.28
CA ILE A 165 -13.99 -12.98 6.60
C ILE A 165 -13.27 -13.86 5.58
N MET A 166 -13.80 -15.05 5.28
CA MET A 166 -13.25 -15.95 4.25
C MET A 166 -13.17 -15.27 2.88
N ASP A 167 -14.19 -14.50 2.49
CA ASP A 167 -14.22 -13.78 1.22
C ASP A 167 -13.19 -12.65 1.20
N ALA A 168 -13.03 -11.90 2.29
CA ALA A 168 -12.01 -10.86 2.42
C ALA A 168 -10.59 -11.42 2.31
N LEU A 169 -10.33 -12.56 2.97
CA LEU A 169 -9.05 -13.24 2.88
C LEU A 169 -8.79 -13.79 1.46
N GLU A 170 -9.81 -14.31 0.77
CA GLU A 170 -9.67 -14.78 -0.61
C GLU A 170 -9.33 -13.65 -1.58
N VAL A 171 -9.98 -12.48 -1.43
CA VAL A 171 -9.64 -11.25 -2.19
C VAL A 171 -8.21 -10.79 -1.88
N SER A 172 -7.81 -10.86 -0.61
CA SER A 172 -6.45 -10.50 -0.17
C SER A 172 -5.37 -11.26 -0.94
N VAL A 173 -5.55 -12.56 -1.16
CA VAL A 173 -4.56 -13.44 -1.78
C VAL A 173 -4.82 -13.68 -3.28
N CYS A 174 -5.75 -12.97 -3.91
CA CYS A 174 -6.14 -13.24 -5.30
C CYS A 174 -5.00 -13.07 -6.32
N LEU A 175 -4.04 -12.19 -6.06
CA LEU A 175 -2.86 -11.96 -6.90
C LEU A 175 -1.62 -12.72 -6.44
N TYR A 176 -1.66 -13.35 -5.25
CA TYR A 176 -0.50 -14.06 -4.70
C TYR A 176 0.02 -15.12 -5.69
N PRO A 177 1.35 -15.26 -5.93
CA PRO A 177 2.47 -14.65 -5.17
C PRO A 177 2.88 -13.23 -5.62
N ASN A 178 2.16 -12.60 -6.55
CA ASN A 178 2.44 -11.24 -6.97
C ASN A 178 2.03 -10.22 -5.90
N GLU A 179 2.66 -9.05 -5.92
CA GLU A 179 2.30 -7.95 -5.02
C GLU A 179 0.83 -7.54 -5.20
N ASN A 180 0.13 -7.43 -4.09
CA ASN A 180 -1.24 -6.94 -4.03
C ASN A 180 -1.37 -5.88 -2.92
N GLY A 181 -1.68 -4.64 -3.28
CA GLY A 181 -1.93 -3.59 -2.29
C GLY A 181 -3.09 -3.91 -1.33
N GLY A 182 -4.01 -4.77 -1.75
CA GLY A 182 -5.10 -5.31 -0.95
C GLY A 182 -4.75 -6.54 -0.11
N PHE A 183 -3.50 -7.04 -0.16
CA PHE A 183 -3.06 -8.14 0.72
C PHE A 183 -3.22 -7.73 2.18
N LEU A 184 -3.97 -8.51 2.96
CA LEU A 184 -4.29 -8.17 4.34
C LEU A 184 -3.21 -8.70 5.29
N GLN A 185 -2.63 -7.80 6.06
CA GLN A 185 -1.99 -8.11 7.32
C GLN A 185 -3.09 -8.29 8.35
N VAL A 186 -2.99 -9.29 9.21
CA VAL A 186 -4.11 -9.70 10.09
C VAL A 186 -3.67 -9.84 11.54
N SER A 187 -4.59 -9.58 12.47
CA SER A 187 -4.46 -9.92 13.88
C SER A 187 -5.72 -10.63 14.36
N GLY A 188 -5.56 -11.59 15.27
CA GLY A 188 -6.65 -12.42 15.77
C GLY A 188 -7.08 -13.53 14.81
N LEU A 189 -6.37 -13.71 13.68
CA LEU A 189 -6.61 -14.77 12.71
C LEU A 189 -5.33 -15.52 12.36
N LYS A 190 -5.49 -16.79 11.96
CA LYS A 190 -4.49 -17.59 11.24
C LYS A 190 -5.16 -18.27 10.06
N PHE A 191 -4.47 -18.36 8.93
CA PHE A 191 -4.97 -19.05 7.74
C PHE A 191 -3.80 -19.55 6.88
N LYS A 192 -4.11 -20.42 5.93
CA LYS A 192 -3.20 -20.84 4.86
C LYS A 192 -3.68 -20.33 3.52
N ALA A 193 -2.75 -19.99 2.65
CA ALA A 193 -3.04 -19.62 1.26
C ALA A 193 -2.20 -20.50 0.32
N ASP A 194 -2.84 -21.17 -0.62
CA ASP A 194 -2.21 -22.02 -1.62
C ASP A 194 -2.15 -21.31 -2.99
N PRO A 195 -0.97 -20.82 -3.42
CA PRO A 195 -0.82 -20.15 -4.71
C PRO A 195 -0.97 -21.09 -5.91
N SER A 196 -0.93 -22.40 -5.73
CA SER A 196 -1.13 -23.37 -6.81
C SER A 196 -2.60 -23.46 -7.27
N VAL A 197 -3.54 -23.04 -6.40
CA VAL A 197 -4.96 -22.95 -6.73
C VAL A 197 -5.19 -21.66 -7.54
N PRO A 198 -5.77 -21.71 -8.75
CA PRO A 198 -6.13 -20.50 -9.48
C PRO A 198 -7.09 -19.62 -8.68
N THR A 199 -6.96 -18.29 -8.82
CA THR A 199 -7.93 -17.40 -8.18
C THR A 199 -9.34 -17.65 -8.70
N SER A 200 -10.29 -17.72 -7.79
CA SER A 200 -11.72 -17.86 -8.05
C SER A 200 -12.52 -16.61 -7.67
N VAL A 201 -11.83 -15.52 -7.37
CA VAL A 201 -12.43 -14.21 -7.09
C VAL A 201 -13.02 -13.63 -8.36
N VAL A 202 -14.31 -13.27 -8.30
CA VAL A 202 -15.03 -12.59 -9.39
C VAL A 202 -15.23 -11.13 -9.00
N ILE A 203 -14.77 -10.25 -9.88
CA ILE A 203 -14.98 -8.80 -9.77
C ILE A 203 -16.15 -8.42 -10.67
N GLY A 204 -17.07 -7.62 -10.15
CA GLY A 204 -18.22 -7.09 -10.87
C GLY A 204 -17.83 -6.02 -11.91
N GLU A 205 -18.80 -5.61 -12.73
CA GLU A 205 -18.62 -4.56 -13.74
C GLU A 205 -18.28 -3.19 -13.09
N ASP A 206 -18.65 -3.01 -11.84
CA ASP A 206 -18.34 -1.84 -11.00
C ASP A 206 -16.90 -1.86 -10.43
N GLY A 207 -16.12 -2.90 -10.70
CA GLY A 207 -14.77 -3.08 -10.16
C GLY A 207 -14.72 -3.58 -8.71
N LEU A 208 -15.86 -3.91 -8.10
CA LEU A 208 -15.95 -4.41 -6.73
C LEU A 208 -15.99 -5.96 -6.69
N PHE A 209 -15.65 -6.51 -5.53
CA PHE A 209 -15.81 -7.94 -5.27
C PHE A 209 -17.29 -8.34 -5.40
N SER A 210 -17.55 -9.39 -6.19
CA SER A 210 -18.87 -9.95 -6.36
C SER A 210 -19.03 -11.25 -5.54
N HIS A 211 -18.24 -12.26 -5.85
CA HIS A 211 -18.30 -13.57 -5.18
C HIS A 211 -17.05 -14.40 -5.48
N VAL A 212 -16.99 -15.58 -4.90
CA VAL A 212 -15.98 -16.62 -5.20
C VAL A 212 -16.64 -17.72 -6.02
N ALA A 213 -16.15 -17.97 -7.23
CA ALA A 213 -16.77 -18.85 -8.22
C ALA A 213 -16.13 -20.25 -8.33
N GLY A 214 -15.34 -20.68 -7.36
CA GLY A 214 -14.63 -21.96 -7.43
C GLY A 214 -13.93 -22.35 -6.14
N SER A 215 -12.86 -23.13 -6.29
CA SER A 215 -12.02 -23.51 -5.14
C SER A 215 -11.33 -22.29 -4.55
N ARG A 216 -11.27 -22.24 -3.24
CA ARG A 216 -10.58 -21.17 -2.50
C ARG A 216 -9.09 -21.46 -2.39
N ARG A 217 -8.28 -20.43 -2.46
CA ARG A 217 -6.86 -20.45 -2.06
C ARG A 217 -6.70 -20.50 -0.55
N VAL A 218 -7.64 -19.86 0.16
CA VAL A 218 -7.64 -19.76 1.62
C VAL A 218 -8.22 -21.00 2.25
N SER A 219 -7.50 -21.57 3.23
CA SER A 219 -7.91 -22.72 4.01
C SER A 219 -7.44 -22.61 5.47
N ASP A 220 -7.88 -23.50 6.31
CA ASP A 220 -7.46 -23.63 7.72
C ASP A 220 -7.57 -22.30 8.50
N VAL A 221 -8.65 -21.54 8.25
CA VAL A 221 -8.89 -20.28 8.95
C VAL A 221 -9.27 -20.56 10.40
N GLN A 222 -8.54 -19.92 11.30
CA GLN A 222 -8.74 -20.05 12.74
C GLN A 222 -8.80 -18.65 13.36
N ALA A 223 -9.77 -18.42 14.22
CA ALA A 223 -9.89 -17.21 15.00
C ALA A 223 -9.31 -17.39 16.40
N LEU A 224 -8.71 -16.31 16.94
CA LEU A 224 -8.24 -16.29 18.31
C LEU A 224 -9.44 -16.15 19.27
N ASP A 225 -9.62 -17.13 20.14
CA ASP A 225 -10.50 -16.96 21.28
C ASP A 225 -9.79 -16.12 22.36
N ASN A 226 -10.23 -14.88 22.53
CA ASN A 226 -9.64 -13.94 23.47
C ASN A 226 -9.73 -14.40 24.94
N ALA A 227 -10.68 -15.29 25.29
CA ALA A 227 -10.83 -15.80 26.65
C ALA A 227 -9.82 -16.89 26.98
N SER A 228 -9.58 -17.82 26.05
CA SER A 228 -8.65 -18.93 26.24
C SER A 228 -7.24 -18.65 25.71
N GLY A 229 -7.07 -17.67 24.84
CA GLY A 229 -5.82 -17.42 24.12
C GLY A 229 -5.49 -18.49 23.08
N GLN A 230 -6.45 -19.34 22.70
CA GLN A 230 -6.27 -20.41 21.73
C GLN A 230 -6.92 -20.07 20.39
N TYR A 231 -6.33 -20.59 19.31
CA TYR A 231 -6.92 -20.48 17.98
C TYR A 231 -7.86 -21.67 17.73
N ALA A 232 -9.06 -21.37 17.25
CA ALA A 232 -10.09 -22.34 16.89
C ALA A 232 -10.70 -22.02 15.51
N PRO A 233 -11.20 -23.06 14.78
CA PRO A 233 -11.89 -22.84 13.50
C PRO A 233 -13.10 -21.94 13.60
#